data_5f4f341fe87d56563e74a1e385cd53fe
#
_entry.id   5f4f341fe87d56563e74a1e385cd53fe
#
_cell.length_a   1.000
_cell.length_b   1.000
_cell.length_c   1.000
_cell.angle_alpha   90.00
_cell.angle_beta   90.00
_cell.angle_gamma   90.00
#
_symmetry.space_group_name_H-M   'P 1'
#
loop_
_entity.id
_entity.type
_entity.pdbx_description
1 polymer ?
#
loop_
_entity_poly.entity_id
_entity_poly.type
_entity_poly.pdbx_seq_one_letter_code
_entity_poly.pdbx_strand_id
1 'polypeptide(L)'
;MRGPEPLMRWLAPLLLLVMLSGCGKVGYYLHLAEGQWQLSAARTPIGKVIAAPETPAGLAAALRDVRDVRAFAIDTLALPDNGSYTHYVDLHRDYVVWNVMAAPAYSLEARETCHWFVGCLAYRGYFAQARAEAEVAHLSAEG
;
A
#
# COMPACT_ATOMS: atom_id res chain seq x y z
N MET A 1 23.02 -18.50 -44.56
CA MET A 1 22.22 -18.36 -43.31
C MET A 1 23.20 -17.90 -42.23
N ARG A 2 23.18 -16.63 -41.85
CA ARG A 2 24.04 -16.12 -40.77
C ARG A 2 23.42 -16.55 -39.44
N GLY A 3 24.15 -17.30 -38.62
CA GLY A 3 23.73 -17.70 -37.28
C GLY A 3 23.55 -16.48 -36.38
N PRO A 4 22.80 -16.63 -35.27
CA PRO A 4 22.55 -15.52 -34.36
C PRO A 4 23.87 -14.95 -33.85
N GLU A 5 24.01 -13.64 -33.99
CA GLU A 5 25.17 -12.85 -33.59
C GLU A 5 25.61 -13.20 -32.14
N PRO A 6 26.91 -13.32 -31.86
CA PRO A 6 27.42 -13.72 -30.55
C PRO A 6 26.92 -12.84 -29.41
N LEU A 7 26.54 -11.61 -29.70
CA LEU A 7 25.94 -10.68 -28.72
C LEU A 7 24.63 -11.22 -28.11
N MET A 8 23.76 -11.86 -28.91
CA MET A 8 22.48 -12.39 -28.47
C MET A 8 22.62 -13.58 -27.53
N ARG A 9 23.71 -14.34 -27.59
CA ARG A 9 24.02 -15.48 -26.70
C ARG A 9 24.36 -15.02 -25.28
N TRP A 10 24.90 -13.80 -25.11
CA TRP A 10 25.25 -13.24 -23.81
C TRP A 10 24.14 -12.41 -23.20
N LEU A 11 23.20 -11.91 -24.01
CA LEU A 11 22.05 -11.15 -23.52
C LEU A 11 21.08 -12.00 -22.68
N ALA A 12 20.86 -13.24 -23.06
CA ALA A 12 19.95 -14.14 -22.35
C ALA A 12 20.42 -14.45 -20.90
N PRO A 13 21.68 -14.88 -20.64
CA PRO A 13 22.15 -15.11 -19.28
C PRO A 13 22.30 -13.81 -18.47
N LEU A 14 22.64 -12.68 -19.10
CA LEU A 14 22.68 -11.39 -18.44
C LEU A 14 21.29 -10.94 -17.99
N LEU A 15 20.27 -11.11 -18.84
CA LEU A 15 18.86 -10.82 -18.51
C LEU A 15 18.36 -11.73 -17.38
N LEU A 16 18.75 -13.01 -17.40
CA LEU A 16 18.42 -13.96 -16.33
C LEU A 16 19.07 -13.57 -14.99
N LEU A 17 20.32 -13.12 -15.02
CA LEU A 17 21.03 -12.67 -13.81
C LEU A 17 20.42 -11.40 -13.21
N VAL A 18 19.98 -10.45 -14.03
CA VAL A 18 19.27 -9.23 -13.62
C VAL A 18 17.89 -9.58 -13.04
N MET A 19 17.19 -10.57 -13.60
CA MET A 19 15.92 -11.05 -13.08
C MET A 19 16.07 -11.73 -11.71
N LEU A 20 17.15 -12.47 -11.46
CA LEU A 20 17.40 -13.13 -10.17
C LEU A 20 17.74 -12.15 -9.03
N SER A 21 18.46 -11.07 -9.34
CA SER A 21 18.86 -10.08 -8.33
C SER A 21 17.73 -9.10 -7.95
N GLY A 22 16.65 -9.01 -8.76
CA GLY A 22 15.52 -8.11 -8.55
C GLY A 22 14.36 -8.70 -7.75
N CYS A 23 14.35 -10.02 -7.46
CA CYS A 23 13.16 -10.72 -6.95
C CYS A 23 12.58 -10.16 -5.65
N GLY A 24 13.40 -9.72 -4.70
CA GLY A 24 12.91 -9.18 -3.41
C GLY A 24 12.19 -7.83 -3.56
N LYS A 25 12.77 -6.90 -4.29
CA LYS A 25 12.17 -5.56 -4.50
C LYS A 25 10.95 -5.63 -5.41
N VAL A 26 11.01 -6.42 -6.48
CA VAL A 26 9.87 -6.62 -7.39
C VAL A 26 8.70 -7.26 -6.65
N GLY A 27 8.94 -8.30 -5.85
CA GLY A 27 7.91 -8.95 -5.04
C GLY A 27 7.24 -8.00 -4.03
N TYR A 28 7.99 -7.05 -3.47
CA TYR A 28 7.44 -6.01 -2.60
C TYR A 28 6.49 -5.09 -3.37
N TYR A 29 6.91 -4.54 -4.51
CA TYR A 29 6.05 -3.64 -5.29
C TYR A 29 4.83 -4.34 -5.89
N LEU A 30 4.95 -5.59 -6.31
CA LEU A 30 3.80 -6.37 -6.76
C LEU A 30 2.78 -6.56 -5.64
N HIS A 31 3.24 -6.85 -4.41
CA HIS A 31 2.38 -6.93 -3.25
C HIS A 31 1.66 -5.61 -2.94
N LEU A 32 2.35 -4.48 -3.05
CA LEU A 32 1.72 -3.16 -2.89
C LEU A 32 0.67 -2.88 -3.97
N ALA A 33 1.00 -3.19 -5.23
CA ALA A 33 0.08 -3.02 -6.35
C ALA A 33 -1.17 -3.89 -6.20
N GLU A 34 -1.01 -5.15 -5.79
CA GLU A 34 -2.11 -6.07 -5.51
C GLU A 34 -3.02 -5.55 -4.39
N GLY A 35 -2.44 -5.16 -3.24
CA GLY A 35 -3.20 -4.63 -2.11
C GLY A 35 -3.95 -3.34 -2.46
N GLN A 36 -3.31 -2.43 -3.20
CA GLN A 36 -3.96 -1.21 -3.67
C GLN A 36 -5.08 -1.51 -4.69
N TRP A 37 -4.88 -2.49 -5.56
CA TRP A 37 -5.91 -2.93 -6.50
C TRP A 37 -7.12 -3.50 -5.77
N GLN A 38 -6.92 -4.38 -4.78
CA GLN A 38 -8.00 -4.95 -3.97
C GLN A 38 -8.82 -3.85 -3.27
N LEU A 39 -8.16 -2.86 -2.65
CA LEU A 39 -8.83 -1.71 -2.06
C LEU A 39 -9.65 -0.92 -3.09
N SER A 40 -9.06 -0.66 -4.25
CA SER A 40 -9.71 0.13 -5.30
C SER A 40 -10.92 -0.59 -5.90
N ALA A 41 -10.81 -1.90 -6.09
CA ALA A 41 -11.89 -2.74 -6.63
C ALA A 41 -13.08 -2.90 -5.65
N ALA A 42 -12.81 -2.88 -4.34
CA ALA A 42 -13.83 -3.02 -3.29
C ALA A 42 -14.52 -1.69 -2.91
N ARG A 43 -14.15 -0.56 -3.54
CA ARG A 43 -14.71 0.76 -3.21
C ARG A 43 -16.18 0.85 -3.55
N THR A 44 -16.99 1.21 -2.55
CA THR A 44 -18.42 1.44 -2.72
C THR A 44 -18.76 2.89 -2.33
N PRO A 45 -19.52 3.63 -3.16
CA PRO A 45 -19.96 4.98 -2.80
C PRO A 45 -20.70 4.99 -1.47
N ILE A 46 -20.33 5.90 -0.56
CA ILE A 46 -20.90 6.01 0.79
C ILE A 46 -22.44 6.09 0.75
N GLY A 47 -22.98 6.83 -0.20
CA GLY A 47 -24.43 6.96 -0.36
C GLY A 47 -25.14 5.63 -0.64
N LYS A 48 -24.51 4.72 -1.38
CA LYS A 48 -25.05 3.36 -1.61
C LYS A 48 -25.03 2.53 -0.33
N VAL A 49 -23.93 2.59 0.43
CA VAL A 49 -23.80 1.88 1.69
C VAL A 49 -24.85 2.36 2.70
N ILE A 50 -25.04 3.67 2.83
CA ILE A 50 -26.06 4.25 3.75
C ILE A 50 -27.48 3.83 3.36
N ALA A 51 -27.79 3.67 2.08
CA ALA A 51 -29.10 3.33 1.57
C ALA A 51 -29.39 1.82 1.59
N ALA A 52 -28.38 0.99 1.74
CA ALA A 52 -28.54 -0.46 1.73
C ALA A 52 -29.20 -0.96 3.03
N PRO A 53 -30.28 -1.74 2.93
CA PRO A 53 -31.06 -2.17 4.10
C PRO A 53 -30.27 -3.11 5.04
N GLU A 54 -29.27 -3.80 4.53
CA GLU A 54 -28.38 -4.69 5.27
C GLU A 54 -27.27 -3.95 6.04
N THR A 55 -27.09 -2.63 5.82
CA THR A 55 -26.06 -1.87 6.50
C THR A 55 -26.40 -1.68 7.98
N PRO A 56 -25.52 -2.07 8.92
CA PRO A 56 -25.74 -1.85 10.35
C PRO A 56 -26.01 -0.37 10.66
N ALA A 57 -26.98 -0.09 11.51
CA ALA A 57 -27.40 1.27 11.84
C ALA A 57 -26.24 2.16 12.34
N GLY A 58 -25.32 1.60 13.13
CA GLY A 58 -24.12 2.30 13.61
C GLY A 58 -23.18 2.71 12.48
N LEU A 59 -22.94 1.82 11.51
CA LEU A 59 -22.13 2.13 10.33
C LEU A 59 -22.81 3.20 9.46
N ALA A 60 -24.12 3.07 9.22
CA ALA A 60 -24.85 4.06 8.44
C ALA A 60 -24.83 5.45 9.11
N ALA A 61 -24.90 5.52 10.45
CA ALA A 61 -24.76 6.78 11.18
C ALA A 61 -23.37 7.38 11.03
N ALA A 62 -22.32 6.60 11.28
CA ALA A 62 -20.93 7.06 11.12
C ALA A 62 -20.63 7.54 9.70
N LEU A 63 -21.17 6.88 8.67
CA LEU A 63 -20.99 7.32 7.28
C LEU A 63 -21.77 8.62 6.94
N ARG A 64 -22.91 8.89 7.61
CA ARG A 64 -23.56 10.20 7.51
C ARG A 64 -22.71 11.30 8.14
N ASP A 65 -22.15 11.04 9.33
CA ASP A 65 -21.26 12.00 9.99
C ASP A 65 -20.03 12.32 9.10
N VAL A 66 -19.43 11.31 8.45
CA VAL A 66 -18.34 11.54 7.49
C VAL A 66 -18.78 12.47 6.34
N ARG A 67 -19.99 12.31 5.82
CA ARG A 67 -20.52 13.20 4.77
C ARG A 67 -20.71 14.62 5.27
N ASP A 68 -21.25 14.79 6.47
CA ASP A 68 -21.52 16.10 7.06
C ASP A 68 -20.21 16.82 7.40
N VAL A 69 -19.22 16.12 7.96
CA VAL A 69 -17.86 16.66 8.19
C VAL A 69 -17.19 17.05 6.85
N ARG A 70 -17.34 16.24 5.81
CA ARG A 70 -16.82 16.58 4.48
C ARG A 70 -17.47 17.84 3.90
N ALA A 71 -18.80 17.96 4.00
CA ALA A 71 -19.54 19.14 3.57
C ALA A 71 -19.06 20.40 4.32
N PHE A 72 -18.95 20.32 5.65
CA PHE A 72 -18.39 21.41 6.45
C PHE A 72 -16.96 21.81 6.03
N ALA A 73 -16.11 20.83 5.73
CA ALA A 73 -14.73 21.08 5.30
C ALA A 73 -14.68 21.84 3.96
N ILE A 74 -15.58 21.53 3.03
CA ILE A 74 -15.66 22.19 1.72
C ILE A 74 -16.32 23.58 1.86
N ASP A 75 -17.50 23.65 2.49
CA ASP A 75 -18.34 24.82 2.49
C ASP A 75 -17.86 25.90 3.48
N THR A 76 -17.30 25.49 4.62
CA THR A 76 -16.87 26.41 5.69
C THR A 76 -15.37 26.65 5.71
N LEU A 77 -14.55 25.58 5.48
CA LEU A 77 -13.09 25.69 5.52
C LEU A 77 -12.47 25.92 4.14
N ALA A 78 -13.30 25.99 3.09
CA ALA A 78 -12.88 26.18 1.70
C ALA A 78 -11.81 25.15 1.23
N LEU A 79 -11.87 23.91 1.75
CA LEU A 79 -11.00 22.84 1.29
C LEU A 79 -11.45 22.36 -0.12
N PRO A 80 -10.52 21.88 -0.96
CA PRO A 80 -10.86 21.44 -2.30
C PRO A 80 -11.89 20.30 -2.31
N ASP A 81 -12.94 20.42 -3.12
CA ASP A 81 -13.87 19.33 -3.41
C ASP A 81 -13.19 18.31 -4.33
N ASN A 82 -12.61 17.30 -3.73
CA ASN A 82 -12.01 16.16 -4.41
C ASN A 82 -12.74 14.86 -4.06
N GLY A 83 -12.33 13.73 -4.62
CA GLY A 83 -12.96 12.42 -4.38
C GLY A 83 -12.67 11.79 -3.00
N SER A 84 -11.97 12.50 -2.09
CA SER A 84 -11.64 11.97 -0.76
C SER A 84 -12.89 11.81 0.09
N TYR A 85 -12.93 10.74 0.89
CA TYR A 85 -14.04 10.42 1.81
C TYR A 85 -15.41 10.22 1.15
N THR A 86 -15.46 9.87 -0.12
CA THR A 86 -16.71 9.61 -0.87
C THR A 86 -17.03 8.12 -1.02
N HIS A 87 -16.08 7.26 -0.68
CA HIS A 87 -16.21 5.80 -0.80
C HIS A 87 -15.87 5.10 0.51
N TYR A 88 -16.52 3.98 0.73
CA TYR A 88 -16.29 3.05 1.82
C TYR A 88 -15.72 1.74 1.26
N VAL A 89 -14.86 1.08 2.03
CA VAL A 89 -14.36 -0.25 1.75
C VAL A 89 -14.51 -1.09 3.01
N ASP A 90 -15.23 -2.19 2.92
CA ASP A 90 -15.22 -3.21 3.96
C ASP A 90 -14.01 -4.12 3.74
N LEU A 91 -13.10 -4.09 4.68
CA LEU A 91 -11.84 -4.82 4.58
C LEU A 91 -11.94 -6.25 5.10
N HIS A 92 -13.00 -6.58 5.88
CA HIS A 92 -13.11 -7.83 6.62
C HIS A 92 -11.86 -8.15 7.47
N ARG A 93 -11.13 -7.12 7.90
CA ARG A 93 -9.93 -7.18 8.74
C ARG A 93 -9.76 -5.85 9.50
N ASP A 94 -9.03 -5.88 10.62
CA ASP A 94 -8.93 -4.73 11.54
C ASP A 94 -8.09 -3.57 10.97
N TYR A 95 -7.12 -3.85 10.11
CA TYR A 95 -6.16 -2.85 9.63
C TYR A 95 -6.04 -2.85 8.10
N VAL A 96 -5.88 -1.66 7.54
CA VAL A 96 -5.66 -1.47 6.09
C VAL A 96 -4.24 -1.88 5.70
N VAL A 97 -3.25 -1.44 6.50
CA VAL A 97 -1.82 -1.59 6.24
C VAL A 97 -1.10 -1.80 7.57
N TRP A 98 -0.10 -2.66 7.57
CA TRP A 98 0.88 -2.82 8.66
C TRP A 98 2.14 -2.04 8.31
N ASN A 99 2.54 -1.10 9.16
CA ASN A 99 3.76 -0.33 8.99
C ASN A 99 4.86 -0.91 9.89
N VAL A 100 5.98 -1.28 9.27
CA VAL A 100 7.20 -1.71 9.97
C VAL A 100 8.14 -0.52 10.07
N MET A 101 8.55 -0.20 11.28
CA MET A 101 9.54 0.83 11.61
C MET A 101 10.68 0.17 12.37
N ALA A 102 11.91 0.58 12.13
CA ALA A 102 13.09 0.09 12.84
C ALA A 102 13.99 1.27 13.21
N ALA A 103 14.68 1.13 14.35
CA ALA A 103 15.73 2.03 14.78
C ALA A 103 16.83 1.21 15.49
N PRO A 104 18.09 1.67 15.49
CA PRO A 104 19.12 1.05 16.31
C PRO A 104 18.77 1.09 17.80
N ALA A 105 19.28 0.14 18.57
CA ALA A 105 19.12 0.15 20.03
C ALA A 105 19.62 1.49 20.61
N TYR A 106 18.83 2.07 21.50
CA TYR A 106 19.10 3.37 22.13
C TYR A 106 19.16 4.59 21.19
N SER A 107 18.57 4.50 19.98
CA SER A 107 18.43 5.61 19.04
C SER A 107 16.96 5.87 18.72
N LEU A 108 16.60 7.13 18.50
CA LEU A 108 15.30 7.55 17.96
C LEU A 108 15.35 7.81 16.43
N GLU A 109 16.53 7.66 15.84
CA GLU A 109 16.70 7.78 14.41
C GLU A 109 16.18 6.53 13.70
N ALA A 110 15.08 6.69 12.95
CA ALA A 110 14.50 5.59 12.21
C ALA A 110 15.41 5.15 11.05
N ARG A 111 15.53 3.85 10.85
CA ARG A 111 16.18 3.28 9.65
C ARG A 111 15.33 3.59 8.43
N GLU A 112 15.87 4.37 7.52
CA GLU A 112 15.18 4.74 6.30
C GLU A 112 15.27 3.66 5.21
N THR A 113 14.18 3.47 4.49
CA THR A 113 14.14 2.68 3.27
C THR A 113 13.94 3.61 2.08
N CYS A 114 14.91 3.62 1.14
CA CYS A 114 14.85 4.51 0.00
C CYS A 114 14.22 3.82 -1.23
N HIS A 115 13.25 4.49 -1.82
CA HIS A 115 12.54 4.09 -3.02
C HIS A 115 12.85 5.09 -4.15
N TRP A 116 13.03 4.59 -5.36
CA TRP A 116 13.46 5.40 -6.50
C TRP A 116 12.48 6.50 -6.92
N PHE A 117 11.19 6.38 -6.54
CA PHE A 117 10.12 7.31 -6.97
C PHE A 117 9.50 8.13 -5.84
N VAL A 118 9.61 7.70 -4.57
CA VAL A 118 9.05 8.44 -3.41
C VAL A 118 10.13 8.96 -2.45
N GLY A 119 11.41 8.64 -2.69
CA GLY A 119 12.49 9.00 -1.79
C GLY A 119 12.63 8.04 -0.61
N CYS A 120 13.24 8.52 0.48
CA CYS A 120 13.51 7.72 1.67
C CYS A 120 12.38 7.88 2.69
N LEU A 121 11.89 6.76 3.21
CA LEU A 121 10.81 6.69 4.19
C LEU A 121 11.30 5.97 5.45
N ALA A 122 10.90 6.46 6.60
CA ALA A 122 11.21 5.89 7.91
C ALA A 122 10.39 4.63 8.24
N TYR A 123 9.64 4.11 7.29
CA TYR A 123 8.81 2.91 7.46
C TYR A 123 8.61 2.16 6.13
N ARG A 124 8.21 0.90 6.23
CA ARG A 124 7.72 0.09 5.10
C ARG A 124 6.31 -0.40 5.37
N GLY A 125 5.41 -0.16 4.42
CA GLY A 125 4.01 -0.59 4.50
C GLY A 125 3.78 -1.96 3.86
N TYR A 126 2.89 -2.77 4.47
CA TYR A 126 2.50 -4.08 3.98
C TYR A 126 0.98 -4.26 4.08
N PHE A 127 0.34 -4.76 3.04
CA PHE A 127 -1.08 -5.11 3.07
C PHE A 127 -1.37 -6.47 3.73
N ALA A 128 -0.35 -7.30 3.97
CA ALA A 128 -0.46 -8.58 4.64
C ALA A 128 0.40 -8.61 5.90
N GLN A 129 -0.21 -8.97 7.04
CA GLN A 129 0.45 -9.05 8.33
C GLN A 129 1.67 -9.97 8.31
N ALA A 130 1.55 -11.16 7.74
CA ALA A 130 2.65 -12.12 7.67
C ALA A 130 3.89 -11.57 6.94
N ARG A 131 3.71 -10.68 5.96
CA ARG A 131 4.83 -10.02 5.27
C ARG A 131 5.48 -8.95 6.14
N ALA A 132 4.69 -8.21 6.93
CA ALA A 132 5.22 -7.27 7.91
C ALA A 132 6.02 -7.98 9.00
N GLU A 133 5.51 -9.09 9.52
CA GLU A 133 6.19 -9.92 10.52
C GLU A 133 7.51 -10.52 9.99
N ALA A 134 7.52 -10.98 8.73
CA ALA A 134 8.74 -11.46 8.07
C ALA A 134 9.80 -10.35 7.94
N GLU A 135 9.39 -9.12 7.62
CA GLU A 135 10.30 -7.96 7.61
C GLU A 135 10.84 -7.62 8.99
N VAL A 136 9.98 -7.66 10.02
CA VAL A 136 10.43 -7.47 11.42
C VAL A 136 11.48 -8.52 11.80
N ALA A 137 11.25 -9.80 11.48
CA ALA A 137 12.21 -10.86 11.74
C ALA A 137 13.54 -10.65 11.00
N HIS A 138 13.47 -10.22 9.74
CA HIS A 138 14.66 -9.90 8.93
C HIS A 138 15.47 -8.75 9.54
N LEU A 139 14.82 -7.62 9.86
CA LEU A 139 15.48 -6.46 10.45
C LEU A 139 16.05 -6.76 11.84
N SER A 140 15.35 -7.58 12.65
CA SER A 140 15.84 -8.00 13.96
C SER A 140 17.06 -8.92 13.89
N ALA A 141 17.25 -9.64 12.79
CA ALA A 141 18.42 -10.49 12.57
C ALA A 141 19.66 -9.71 12.06
N GLU A 142 19.44 -8.51 11.56
CA GLU A 142 20.53 -7.62 11.10
C GLU A 142 21.13 -6.77 12.25
N GLY A 143 20.49 -6.68 13.42
CA GLY A 143 20.93 -5.95 14.60
C GLY A 143 20.28 -4.59 14.75
#